data_779f301b96e2dba1c897d302b0df0c9f
#
_entry.id   779f301b96e2dba1c897d302b0df0c9f
#
_cell.length_a   1.000
_cell.length_b   1.000
_cell.length_c   1.000
_cell.angle_alpha   90.00
_cell.angle_beta   90.00
_cell.angle_gamma   90.00
#
_symmetry.space_group_name_H-M   'P 1'
#
loop_
_entity.id
_entity.type
_entity.pdbx_description
1 polymer ?
#
loop_
_entity_poly.entity_id
_entity_poly.type
_entity_poly.pdbx_seq_one_letter_code
_entity_poly.pdbx_strand_id
1 'polypeptide(L)'
;MKSELSNPQTLNDRMAELIRQKIVHGEFTPGQRLSEAALSESLEISRNTLREVFRLLTKDGLLKHEPNRGVFVAIPSIASIIDIYRVRRLIECQALAQAYPRHPAKKHLRDAVEMALRCRDAGDWQGVGTANMEFHMAIV
;
A
#
# COMPACT_ATOMS: atom_id res chain seq x y z
N MET A 1 29.59 7.02 -16.31
CA MET A 1 29.59 7.43 -14.90
C MET A 1 28.48 6.66 -14.19
N LYS A 2 28.84 5.67 -13.40
CA LYS A 2 27.93 4.75 -12.72
C LYS A 2 27.32 5.45 -11.51
N SER A 3 26.01 5.49 -11.41
CA SER A 3 25.35 5.70 -10.15
C SER A 3 24.01 4.95 -10.15
N GLU A 4 24.06 3.69 -9.88
CA GLU A 4 22.91 2.94 -9.41
C GLU A 4 23.22 2.50 -7.99
N LEU A 5 22.80 3.31 -7.06
CA LEU A 5 22.63 2.92 -5.67
C LEU A 5 21.35 2.10 -5.55
N SER A 6 21.29 0.95 -6.19
CA SER A 6 20.35 -0.09 -5.81
C SER A 6 20.92 -0.75 -4.55
N ASN A 7 20.58 -0.18 -3.40
CA ASN A 7 20.75 -0.88 -2.13
C ASN A 7 19.99 -2.21 -2.25
N PRO A 8 20.65 -3.39 -2.15
CA PRO A 8 19.93 -4.64 -2.28
C PRO A 8 18.84 -4.69 -1.21
N GLN A 9 17.59 -4.82 -1.64
CA GLN A 9 16.46 -4.93 -0.73
C GLN A 9 16.72 -6.04 0.28
N THR A 10 16.70 -5.71 1.55
CA THR A 10 16.89 -6.69 2.62
C THR A 10 15.73 -7.69 2.63
N LEU A 11 15.92 -8.84 3.28
CA LEU A 11 14.84 -9.79 3.49
C LEU A 11 13.64 -9.10 4.17
N ASN A 12 13.92 -8.23 5.16
CA ASN A 12 12.88 -7.48 5.87
C ASN A 12 12.09 -6.57 4.93
N ASP A 13 12.76 -5.86 4.02
CA ASP A 13 12.10 -4.97 3.05
C ASP A 13 11.20 -5.76 2.10
N ARG A 14 11.68 -6.90 1.60
CA ARG A 14 10.87 -7.78 0.73
C ARG A 14 9.64 -8.33 1.45
N MET A 15 9.79 -8.75 2.71
CA MET A 15 8.67 -9.26 3.50
C MET A 15 7.69 -8.16 3.89
N ALA A 16 8.19 -6.96 4.20
CA ALA A 16 7.35 -5.79 4.43
C ALA A 16 6.52 -5.45 3.20
N GLU A 17 7.14 -5.46 2.01
CA GLU A 17 6.42 -5.21 0.76
C GLU A 17 5.36 -6.28 0.48
N LEU A 18 5.67 -7.55 0.70
CA LEU A 18 4.71 -8.64 0.53
C LEU A 18 3.48 -8.49 1.46
N ILE A 19 3.70 -8.15 2.73
CA ILE A 19 2.58 -7.91 3.67
C ILE A 19 1.82 -6.64 3.29
N ARG A 20 2.51 -5.58 2.84
CA ARG A 20 1.88 -4.35 2.33
C ARG A 20 0.94 -4.67 1.18
N GLN A 21 1.37 -5.46 0.20
CA GLN A 21 0.55 -5.87 -0.92
C GLN A 21 -0.69 -6.67 -0.47
N LYS A 22 -0.55 -7.56 0.51
CA LYS A 22 -1.70 -8.30 1.07
C LYS A 22 -2.73 -7.38 1.73
N ILE A 23 -2.29 -6.31 2.40
CA ILE A 23 -3.19 -5.30 2.98
C ILE A 23 -3.87 -4.51 1.86
N VAL A 24 -3.12 -4.06 0.87
CA VAL A 24 -3.61 -3.26 -0.25
C VAL A 24 -4.65 -4.04 -1.08
N HIS A 25 -4.40 -5.32 -1.34
CA HIS A 25 -5.34 -6.18 -2.08
C HIS A 25 -6.50 -6.71 -1.23
N GLY A 26 -6.57 -6.33 0.06
CA GLY A 26 -7.67 -6.71 0.94
C GLY A 26 -7.62 -8.15 1.45
N GLU A 27 -6.50 -8.85 1.26
CA GLU A 27 -6.29 -10.16 1.89
C GLU A 27 -6.21 -10.03 3.41
N PHE A 28 -5.59 -8.96 3.89
CA PHE A 28 -5.63 -8.55 5.29
C PHE A 28 -6.51 -7.29 5.42
N THR A 29 -7.61 -7.44 6.14
CA THR A 29 -8.61 -6.39 6.27
C THR A 29 -8.30 -5.43 7.42
N PRO A 30 -8.72 -4.15 7.35
CA PRO A 30 -8.56 -3.20 8.45
C PRO A 30 -9.10 -3.75 9.77
N GLY A 31 -8.33 -3.61 10.84
CA GLY A 31 -8.67 -4.15 12.17
C GLY A 31 -8.39 -5.64 12.37
N GLN A 32 -8.00 -6.37 11.34
CA GLN A 32 -7.66 -7.78 11.45
C GLN A 32 -6.41 -7.96 12.31
N ARG A 33 -6.48 -8.93 13.25
CA ARG A 33 -5.31 -9.35 14.03
C ARG A 33 -4.41 -10.24 13.18
N LEU A 34 -3.11 -9.94 13.15
CA LEU A 34 -2.11 -10.75 12.47
C LEU A 34 -1.41 -11.68 13.46
N SER A 35 -1.44 -12.99 13.18
CA SER A 35 -0.78 -14.00 14.01
C SER A 35 0.69 -14.11 13.63
N GLU A 36 1.60 -13.78 14.57
CA GLU A 36 3.05 -13.96 14.37
C GLU A 36 3.41 -15.41 14.04
N ALA A 37 2.76 -16.38 14.71
CA ALA A 37 3.04 -17.78 14.50
C ALA A 37 2.64 -18.24 13.09
N ALA A 38 1.38 -17.97 12.70
CA ALA A 38 0.87 -18.38 11.40
C ALA A 38 1.61 -17.68 10.24
N LEU A 39 1.90 -16.37 10.38
CA LEU A 39 2.60 -15.64 9.34
C LEU A 39 4.08 -16.02 9.23
N SER A 40 4.78 -16.25 10.33
CA SER A 40 6.17 -16.71 10.27
C SER A 40 6.30 -18.08 9.60
N GLU A 41 5.34 -18.96 9.85
CA GLU A 41 5.26 -20.28 9.22
C GLU A 41 4.94 -20.15 7.72
N SER A 42 3.91 -19.40 7.36
CA SER A 42 3.49 -19.24 5.96
C SER A 42 4.49 -18.50 5.07
N LEU A 43 5.30 -17.62 5.66
CA LEU A 43 6.35 -16.86 4.96
C LEU A 43 7.73 -17.51 5.06
N GLU A 44 7.84 -18.64 5.76
CA GLU A 44 9.09 -19.38 5.99
C GLU A 44 10.21 -18.50 6.58
N ILE A 45 9.85 -17.59 7.49
CA ILE A 45 10.80 -16.70 8.16
C ILE A 45 10.76 -16.87 9.68
N SER A 46 11.82 -16.43 10.35
CA SER A 46 11.87 -16.45 11.80
C SER A 46 10.86 -15.45 12.41
N ARG A 47 10.37 -15.75 13.61
CA ARG A 47 9.52 -14.81 14.36
C ARG A 47 10.21 -13.48 14.63
N ASN A 48 11.53 -13.50 14.82
CA ASN A 48 12.30 -12.27 15.02
C ASN A 48 12.30 -11.40 13.74
N THR A 49 12.53 -12.01 12.58
CA THR A 49 12.43 -11.34 11.27
C THR A 49 11.04 -10.75 11.09
N LEU A 50 9.98 -11.51 11.37
CA LEU A 50 8.60 -11.02 11.26
C LEU A 50 8.32 -9.84 12.20
N ARG A 51 8.84 -9.86 13.43
CA ARG A 51 8.69 -8.72 14.36
C ARG A 51 9.35 -7.45 13.84
N GLU A 52 10.54 -7.56 13.22
CA GLU A 52 11.17 -6.39 12.58
C GLU A 52 10.32 -5.88 11.41
N VAL A 53 9.77 -6.76 10.59
CA VAL A 53 8.83 -6.40 9.52
C VAL A 53 7.59 -5.71 10.08
N PHE A 54 7.01 -6.21 11.16
CA PHE A 54 5.87 -5.57 11.83
C PHE A 54 6.22 -4.19 12.38
N ARG A 55 7.44 -3.99 12.90
CA ARG A 55 7.90 -2.66 13.35
C ARG A 55 7.99 -1.68 12.18
N LEU A 56 8.53 -2.10 11.04
CA LEU A 56 8.59 -1.27 9.82
C LEU A 56 7.18 -0.85 9.39
N LEU A 57 6.26 -1.81 9.25
CA LEU A 57 4.90 -1.53 8.83
C LEU A 57 4.08 -0.72 9.84
N THR A 58 4.40 -0.86 11.14
CA THR A 58 3.81 -0.02 12.18
C THR A 58 4.30 1.42 12.08
N LYS A 59 5.59 1.61 11.81
CA LYS A 59 6.18 2.94 11.55
C LYS A 59 5.55 3.60 10.32
N ASP A 60 5.26 2.81 9.28
CA ASP A 60 4.57 3.27 8.07
C ASP A 60 3.06 3.53 8.28
N GLY A 61 2.53 3.21 9.47
CA GLY A 61 1.11 3.40 9.79
C GLY A 61 0.17 2.35 9.21
N LEU A 62 0.69 1.26 8.63
CA LEU A 62 -0.10 0.17 8.06
C LEU A 62 -0.53 -0.85 9.11
N LEU A 63 0.26 -1.01 10.16
CA LEU A 63 -0.05 -1.87 11.31
C LEU A 63 -0.14 -1.04 12.59
N LYS A 64 -0.82 -1.59 13.59
CA LYS A 64 -0.91 -1.07 14.94
C LYS A 64 -0.53 -2.15 15.93
N HIS A 65 0.44 -1.88 16.78
CA HIS A 65 0.76 -2.75 17.92
C HIS A 65 -0.08 -2.35 19.12
N GLU A 66 -0.84 -3.30 19.69
CA GLU A 66 -1.57 -3.12 20.94
C GLU A 66 -0.90 -3.97 22.02
N PRO A 67 -0.41 -3.34 23.11
CA PRO A 67 0.23 -4.09 24.20
C PRO A 67 -0.64 -5.22 24.72
N ASN A 68 -0.04 -6.40 24.91
CA ASN A 68 -0.70 -7.63 25.36
C ASN A 68 -1.81 -8.19 24.45
N ARG A 69 -2.14 -7.53 23.34
CA ARG A 69 -3.17 -7.96 22.38
C ARG A 69 -2.60 -8.39 21.04
N GLY A 70 -1.43 -7.87 20.66
CA GLY A 70 -0.74 -8.23 19.43
C GLY A 70 -0.72 -7.11 18.38
N VAL A 71 -0.56 -7.53 17.13
CA VAL A 71 -0.46 -6.63 15.98
C VAL A 71 -1.72 -6.72 15.12
N PHE A 72 -2.22 -5.58 14.70
CA PHE A 72 -3.46 -5.45 13.92
C PHE A 72 -3.21 -4.62 12.67
N VAL A 73 -3.96 -4.87 11.61
CA VAL A 73 -4.02 -3.97 10.46
C VAL A 73 -4.64 -2.64 10.91
N ALA A 74 -3.98 -1.53 10.61
CA ALA A 74 -4.43 -0.22 11.05
C ALA A 74 -5.79 0.15 10.42
N ILE A 75 -6.63 0.81 11.22
CA ILE A 75 -7.86 1.45 10.76
C ILE A 75 -7.56 2.96 10.75
N PRO A 76 -7.47 3.61 9.58
CA PRO A 76 -7.20 5.04 9.53
C PRO A 76 -8.37 5.82 10.13
N SER A 77 -8.06 6.84 10.92
CA SER A 77 -9.08 7.78 11.39
C SER A 77 -9.57 8.67 10.26
N ILE A 78 -10.77 9.26 10.41
CA ILE A 78 -11.29 10.25 9.45
C ILE A 78 -10.30 11.42 9.29
N ALA A 79 -9.70 11.88 10.37
CA ALA A 79 -8.68 12.94 10.33
C ALA A 79 -7.48 12.54 9.48
N SER A 80 -6.95 11.32 9.67
CA SER A 80 -5.85 10.79 8.86
C SER A 80 -6.23 10.68 7.38
N ILE A 81 -7.44 10.26 7.08
CA ILE A 81 -7.94 10.19 5.69
C ILE A 81 -7.97 11.60 5.07
N ILE A 82 -8.51 12.58 5.79
CA ILE A 82 -8.54 13.99 5.31
C ILE A 82 -7.14 14.51 5.04
N ASP A 83 -6.19 14.26 5.93
CA ASP A 83 -4.80 14.71 5.75
C ASP A 83 -4.10 14.01 4.58
N ILE A 84 -4.33 12.71 4.36
CA ILE A 84 -3.84 11.99 3.18
C ILE A 84 -4.37 12.65 1.90
N TYR A 85 -5.67 12.97 1.83
CA TYR A 85 -6.25 13.62 0.64
C TYR A 85 -5.73 15.05 0.44
N ARG A 86 -5.44 15.79 1.51
CA ARG A 86 -4.80 17.12 1.42
C ARG A 86 -3.40 17.03 0.82
N VAL A 87 -2.58 16.09 1.32
CA VAL A 87 -1.21 15.87 0.82
C VAL A 87 -1.24 15.39 -0.63
N ARG A 88 -2.09 14.42 -0.96
CA ARG A 88 -2.29 13.95 -2.33
C ARG A 88 -2.63 15.10 -3.28
N ARG A 89 -3.58 15.95 -2.90
CA ARG A 89 -3.95 17.11 -3.72
C ARG A 89 -2.76 18.02 -4.01
N LEU A 90 -1.90 18.28 -3.02
CA LEU A 90 -0.72 19.12 -3.19
C LEU A 90 0.30 18.48 -4.14
N ILE A 91 0.58 17.20 -4.00
CA ILE A 91 1.62 16.51 -4.77
C ILE A 91 1.11 16.09 -6.15
N GLU A 92 -0.01 15.37 -6.19
CA GLU A 92 -0.51 14.75 -7.41
C GLU A 92 -1.05 15.78 -8.40
N CYS A 93 -1.76 16.81 -7.93
CA CYS A 93 -2.21 17.89 -8.83
C CYS A 93 -1.06 18.67 -9.43
N GLN A 94 0.04 18.88 -8.69
CA GLN A 94 1.23 19.54 -9.21
C GLN A 94 1.95 18.64 -10.23
N ALA A 95 2.09 17.35 -9.94
CA ALA A 95 2.67 16.41 -10.89
C ALA A 95 1.89 16.37 -12.21
N LEU A 96 0.56 16.29 -12.14
CA LEU A 96 -0.31 16.30 -13.32
C LEU A 96 -0.24 17.63 -14.09
N ALA A 97 -0.16 18.76 -13.39
CA ALA A 97 -0.04 20.09 -14.02
C ALA A 97 1.28 20.27 -14.78
N GLN A 98 2.34 19.60 -14.35
CA GLN A 98 3.66 19.65 -14.98
C GLN A 98 3.84 18.57 -16.06
N ALA A 99 2.93 17.60 -16.16
CA ALA A 99 3.04 16.52 -17.13
C ALA A 99 2.81 17.03 -18.55
N TYR A 100 3.73 16.67 -19.45
CA TYR A 100 3.56 17.01 -20.87
C TYR A 100 2.41 16.22 -21.54
N PRO A 101 1.78 16.73 -22.63
CA PRO A 101 0.56 16.15 -23.19
C PRO A 101 0.63 14.69 -23.62
N ARG A 102 1.80 14.17 -23.97
CA ARG A 102 2.02 12.79 -24.42
C ARG A 102 2.73 11.92 -23.38
N HIS A 103 2.62 12.25 -22.09
CA HIS A 103 3.27 11.47 -21.04
C HIS A 103 2.76 10.02 -21.03
N PRO A 104 3.64 9.00 -21.00
CA PRO A 104 3.26 7.58 -21.05
C PRO A 104 2.27 7.17 -19.94
N ALA A 105 2.39 7.75 -18.76
CA ALA A 105 1.49 7.48 -17.63
C ALA A 105 0.00 7.79 -17.92
N LYS A 106 -0.30 8.65 -18.89
CA LYS A 106 -1.70 8.98 -19.25
C LYS A 106 -2.50 7.76 -19.69
N LYS A 107 -1.84 6.79 -20.33
CA LYS A 107 -2.51 5.53 -20.70
C LYS A 107 -2.89 4.76 -19.43
N HIS A 108 -1.96 4.59 -18.50
CA HIS A 108 -2.21 3.88 -17.24
C HIS A 108 -3.29 4.55 -16.39
N LEU A 109 -3.30 5.88 -16.33
CA LEU A 109 -4.35 6.63 -15.64
C LEU A 109 -5.73 6.37 -16.25
N ARG A 110 -5.84 6.35 -17.57
CA ARG A 110 -7.09 6.07 -18.27
C ARG A 110 -7.55 4.64 -18.05
N ASP A 111 -6.64 3.68 -18.20
CA ASP A 111 -6.93 2.25 -18.01
C ASP A 111 -7.43 1.99 -16.56
N ALA A 112 -6.84 2.64 -15.57
CA ALA A 112 -7.26 2.56 -14.17
C ALA A 112 -8.68 3.14 -13.96
N VAL A 113 -9.01 4.27 -14.57
CA VAL A 113 -10.36 4.84 -14.49
C VAL A 113 -11.38 3.92 -15.15
N GLU A 114 -11.08 3.37 -16.33
CA GLU A 114 -11.96 2.44 -17.01
C GLU A 114 -12.18 1.15 -16.20
N MET A 115 -11.14 0.64 -15.57
CA MET A 115 -11.23 -0.50 -14.66
C MET A 115 -12.14 -0.18 -13.47
N ALA A 116 -11.95 0.98 -12.83
CA ALA A 116 -12.77 1.41 -11.69
C ALA A 116 -14.27 1.49 -12.06
N LEU A 117 -14.58 2.02 -13.23
CA LEU A 117 -15.96 2.11 -13.72
C LEU A 117 -16.57 0.72 -13.95
N ARG A 118 -15.85 -0.19 -14.60
CA ARG A 118 -16.32 -1.58 -14.82
C ARG A 118 -16.55 -2.30 -13.48
N CYS A 119 -15.61 -2.20 -12.55
CA CYS A 119 -15.73 -2.82 -11.22
C CYS A 119 -16.93 -2.25 -10.45
N ARG A 120 -17.12 -0.93 -10.47
CA ARG A 120 -18.29 -0.26 -9.84
C ARG A 120 -19.60 -0.80 -10.41
N ASP A 121 -19.72 -0.89 -11.73
CA ASP A 121 -20.95 -1.33 -12.40
C ASP A 121 -21.24 -2.82 -12.14
N ALA A 122 -20.20 -3.61 -11.84
CA ALA A 122 -20.32 -5.00 -11.41
C ALA A 122 -20.52 -5.16 -9.88
N GLY A 123 -20.48 -4.08 -9.09
CA GLY A 123 -20.56 -4.13 -7.63
C GLY A 123 -19.28 -4.65 -6.96
N ASP A 124 -18.17 -4.75 -7.69
CA ASP A 124 -16.87 -5.16 -7.18
C ASP A 124 -16.12 -3.98 -6.57
N TRP A 125 -16.42 -3.69 -5.31
CA TRP A 125 -15.80 -2.59 -4.57
C TRP A 125 -14.31 -2.82 -4.26
N GLN A 126 -13.87 -4.08 -4.18
CA GLN A 126 -12.46 -4.41 -4.03
C GLN A 126 -11.68 -4.04 -5.30
N GLY A 127 -12.21 -4.38 -6.46
CA GLY A 127 -11.65 -3.98 -7.75
C GLY A 127 -11.62 -2.46 -7.94
N VAL A 128 -12.64 -1.73 -7.46
CA VAL A 128 -12.64 -0.25 -7.43
C VAL A 128 -11.47 0.27 -6.59
N GLY A 129 -11.24 -0.31 -5.40
CA GLY A 129 -10.12 0.06 -4.52
C GLY A 129 -8.76 -0.18 -5.18
N THR A 130 -8.58 -1.32 -5.83
CA THR A 130 -7.36 -1.66 -6.57
C THR A 130 -7.11 -0.66 -7.72
N ALA A 131 -8.12 -0.39 -8.53
CA ALA A 131 -8.01 0.57 -9.64
C ALA A 131 -7.70 1.98 -9.15
N ASN A 132 -8.29 2.41 -8.04
CA ASN A 132 -7.98 3.69 -7.41
C ASN A 132 -6.51 3.78 -6.97
N MET A 133 -5.97 2.70 -6.40
CA MET A 133 -4.57 2.64 -6.03
C MET A 133 -3.66 2.73 -7.26
N GLU A 134 -3.93 1.95 -8.32
CA GLU A 134 -3.18 1.98 -9.57
C GLU A 134 -3.18 3.37 -10.22
N PHE A 135 -4.32 4.07 -10.18
CA PHE A 135 -4.44 5.44 -10.65
C PHE A 135 -3.46 6.37 -9.93
N HIS A 136 -3.44 6.35 -8.60
CA HIS A 136 -2.56 7.22 -7.82
C HIS A 136 -1.07 6.85 -7.96
N MET A 137 -0.75 5.56 -8.06
CA MET A 137 0.61 5.10 -8.32
C MET A 137 1.14 5.53 -9.69
N ALA A 138 0.27 5.68 -10.68
CA ALA A 138 0.66 6.10 -12.02
C ALA A 138 0.94 7.62 -12.12
N ILE A 139 0.58 8.41 -11.11
CA ILE A 139 0.83 9.86 -11.06
C ILE A 139 2.25 10.16 -10.55
N VAL A 140 2.79 9.32 -9.69
CA VAL A 140 4.09 9.50 -9.01
C VAL A 140 5.14 8.62 -9.67
#